data_3b1b8e16cdde67b9ffd6f3eae00ebf8d
#
_entry.id   3b1b8e16cdde67b9ffd6f3eae00ebf8d
#
_cell.length_a   1.000
_cell.length_b   1.000
_cell.length_c   1.000
_cell.angle_alpha   90.00
_cell.angle_beta   90.00
_cell.angle_gamma   90.00
#
_symmetry.space_group_name_H-M   'P 1'
#
loop_
_entity.id
_entity.type
_entity.pdbx_description
1 polymer ?
#
loop_
_entity_poly.entity_id
_entity_poly.type
_entity_poly.pdbx_seq_one_letter_code
_entity_poly.pdbx_strand_id
1 'polypeptide(L)'
;MERKKLMSRAMLFILLFGIVSMFSDMTKESAESIRGAFLSLMGASAATIGLVSGLGELVGYSLRFVSGKFADRTRKYWPIVIVGYCLELVTIPALAFVGENGWVAACILLVVQKFGKAIKKPAKDTIISFAASREGAGKAFGLQELLDQFGAVLGPLLLYVIMLFKTDGSTFERYSFCFLALAVPAVLTLVLLVVTRLHFPNPEQFEPDAKEYVPLKVGSKFVLYIIGISLFAFGFLDYSLVAMHVNRSCADIVPAGVLPLLYSAAMLVDAVAALLFGYLYDRWGMKVLVASALVAAPFSFLVFLGHSAPALLAGVVMWGIGMGAQESILKAAVTDMTPKSARATGFGAFSLAFGLAWFLGSWCLGALYDINLLLMASVSAACQLLAIPFYILSSRK
;
A
#
# COMPACT_ATOMS: atom_id res chain seq x y z
N MET A 1 -18.07 42.79 3.16
CA MET A 1 -18.67 41.49 3.44
C MET A 1 -18.09 40.47 2.46
N GLU A 2 -17.05 39.74 2.89
CA GLU A 2 -16.48 38.63 2.10
C GLU A 2 -17.53 37.51 1.97
N ARG A 3 -17.96 37.22 0.74
CA ARG A 3 -18.71 36.01 0.43
C ARG A 3 -17.83 34.80 0.80
N LYS A 4 -18.08 34.13 1.92
CA LYS A 4 -17.60 32.77 2.16
C LYS A 4 -17.96 31.96 0.92
N LYS A 5 -16.97 31.58 0.10
CA LYS A 5 -17.17 30.65 -1.02
C LYS A 5 -17.70 29.36 -0.42
N LEU A 6 -18.99 29.11 -0.57
CA LEU A 6 -19.59 27.81 -0.25
C LEU A 6 -18.84 26.74 -1.06
N MET A 7 -18.43 25.69 -0.37
CA MET A 7 -17.76 24.53 -0.98
C MET A 7 -18.66 23.93 -2.06
N SER A 8 -18.10 23.62 -3.25
CA SER A 8 -18.89 23.02 -4.31
C SER A 8 -19.37 21.61 -3.94
N ARG A 9 -20.46 21.14 -4.54
CA ARG A 9 -20.97 19.76 -4.32
C ARG A 9 -19.92 18.71 -4.70
N ALA A 10 -19.13 18.95 -5.74
CA ALA A 10 -18.05 18.07 -6.16
C ALA A 10 -16.92 18.03 -5.10
N MET A 11 -16.52 19.18 -4.56
CA MET A 11 -15.53 19.26 -3.50
C MET A 11 -16.00 18.61 -2.21
N LEU A 12 -17.27 18.78 -1.83
CA LEU A 12 -17.87 18.10 -0.68
C LEU A 12 -17.83 16.59 -0.85
N PHE A 13 -18.13 16.08 -2.06
CA PHE A 13 -18.03 14.66 -2.38
C PHE A 13 -16.59 14.14 -2.23
N ILE A 14 -15.60 14.86 -2.80
CA ILE A 14 -14.19 14.51 -2.71
C ILE A 14 -13.73 14.44 -1.23
N LEU A 15 -14.13 15.42 -0.42
CA LEU A 15 -13.79 15.49 1.00
C LEU A 15 -14.41 14.32 1.79
N LEU A 16 -15.71 14.06 1.62
CA LEU A 16 -16.40 12.95 2.30
C LEU A 16 -15.79 11.60 1.92
N PHE A 17 -15.50 11.40 0.63
CA PHE A 17 -14.86 10.18 0.18
C PHE A 17 -13.42 10.06 0.68
N GLY A 18 -12.70 11.18 0.81
CA GLY A 18 -11.38 11.24 1.43
C GLY A 18 -11.41 10.82 2.91
N ILE A 19 -12.41 11.26 3.67
CA ILE A 19 -12.60 10.84 5.08
C ILE A 19 -12.92 9.35 5.15
N VAL A 20 -13.75 8.82 4.26
CA VAL A 20 -14.00 7.36 4.13
C VAL A 20 -12.69 6.61 3.90
N SER A 21 -11.86 7.10 2.99
CA SER A 21 -10.54 6.53 2.70
C SER A 21 -9.60 6.59 3.90
N MET A 22 -9.55 7.72 4.60
CA MET A 22 -8.73 7.91 5.79
C MET A 22 -9.02 6.86 6.87
N PHE A 23 -10.29 6.64 7.23
CA PHE A 23 -10.64 5.61 8.21
C PHE A 23 -10.41 4.18 7.69
N SER A 24 -10.58 3.95 6.39
CA SER A 24 -10.22 2.67 5.76
C SER A 24 -8.73 2.41 5.87
N ASP A 25 -7.89 3.40 5.59
CA ASP A 25 -6.44 3.27 5.66
C ASP A 25 -5.96 3.22 7.11
N MET A 26 -6.60 3.92 8.04
CA MET A 26 -6.43 3.70 9.48
C MET A 26 -6.57 2.23 9.86
N THR A 27 -7.63 1.58 9.39
CA THR A 27 -7.90 0.16 9.69
C THR A 27 -6.85 -0.75 9.05
N LYS A 28 -6.58 -0.54 7.78
CA LYS A 28 -5.71 -1.39 6.95
C LYS A 28 -4.24 -1.29 7.36
N GLU A 29 -3.72 -0.06 7.51
CA GLU A 29 -2.30 0.17 7.83
C GLU A 29 -1.99 -0.18 9.30
N SER A 30 -2.97 -0.04 10.19
CA SER A 30 -2.86 -0.58 11.55
C SER A 30 -2.68 -2.10 11.54
N ALA A 31 -3.52 -2.82 10.79
CA ALA A 31 -3.41 -4.27 10.66
C ALA A 31 -2.05 -4.66 10.06
N GLU A 32 -1.57 -3.93 9.05
CA GLU A 32 -0.27 -4.15 8.42
C GLU A 32 0.88 -4.06 9.43
N SER A 33 0.82 -3.11 10.37
CA SER A 33 1.88 -2.86 11.36
C SER A 33 2.17 -4.05 12.29
N ILE A 34 1.16 -4.90 12.56
CA ILE A 34 1.27 -6.04 13.49
C ILE A 34 1.04 -7.40 12.82
N ARG A 35 0.56 -7.44 11.57
CA ARG A 35 0.15 -8.66 10.85
C ARG A 35 1.24 -9.72 10.80
N GLY A 36 2.46 -9.34 10.44
CA GLY A 36 3.58 -10.28 10.34
C GLY A 36 3.96 -10.88 11.69
N ALA A 37 4.01 -10.05 12.74
CA ALA A 37 4.25 -10.49 14.11
C ALA A 37 3.14 -11.43 14.60
N PHE A 38 1.86 -11.10 14.34
CA PHE A 38 0.72 -11.91 14.71
C PHE A 38 0.75 -13.30 14.05
N LEU A 39 0.99 -13.37 12.74
CA LEU A 39 1.14 -14.63 12.02
C LEU A 39 2.31 -15.48 12.55
N SER A 40 3.42 -14.82 12.89
CA SER A 40 4.58 -15.50 13.48
C SER A 40 4.27 -16.11 14.84
N LEU A 41 3.52 -15.42 15.71
CA LEU A 41 3.06 -15.95 16.99
C LEU A 41 2.14 -17.16 16.85
N MET A 42 1.39 -17.23 15.75
CA MET A 42 0.55 -18.39 15.38
C MET A 42 1.34 -19.54 14.76
N GLY A 43 2.67 -19.44 14.63
CA GLY A 43 3.53 -20.47 14.08
C GLY A 43 3.72 -20.43 12.56
N ALA A 44 3.29 -19.38 11.88
CA ALA A 44 3.58 -19.22 10.46
C ALA A 44 5.09 -18.99 10.22
N SER A 45 5.67 -19.66 9.21
CA SER A 45 7.04 -19.45 8.77
C SER A 45 7.20 -18.12 8.03
N ALA A 46 8.43 -17.61 7.93
CA ALA A 46 8.71 -16.42 7.14
C ALA A 46 8.36 -16.63 5.65
N ALA A 47 8.60 -17.83 5.12
CA ALA A 47 8.17 -18.22 3.77
C ALA A 47 6.65 -18.09 3.59
N THR A 48 5.85 -18.54 4.58
CA THR A 48 4.38 -18.44 4.56
C THR A 48 3.94 -16.97 4.62
N ILE A 49 4.53 -16.17 5.49
CA ILE A 49 4.22 -14.74 5.63
C ILE A 49 4.54 -14.01 4.32
N GLY A 50 5.70 -14.24 3.74
CA GLY A 50 6.09 -13.68 2.44
C GLY A 50 5.18 -14.12 1.30
N LEU A 51 4.79 -15.41 1.27
CA LEU A 51 3.84 -15.94 0.28
C LEU A 51 2.49 -15.22 0.37
N VAL A 52 1.91 -15.09 1.56
CA VAL A 52 0.58 -14.49 1.76
C VAL A 52 0.60 -12.99 1.47
N SER A 53 1.64 -12.28 1.93
CA SER A 53 1.81 -10.85 1.63
C SER A 53 1.97 -10.61 0.13
N GLY A 54 2.87 -11.34 -0.51
CA GLY A 54 3.11 -11.23 -1.95
C GLY A 54 1.91 -11.65 -2.80
N LEU A 55 1.22 -12.75 -2.44
CA LEU A 55 0.00 -13.18 -3.11
C LEU A 55 -1.09 -12.11 -3.01
N GLY A 56 -1.20 -11.46 -1.85
CA GLY A 56 -2.11 -10.35 -1.66
C GLY A 56 -1.83 -9.18 -2.62
N GLU A 57 -0.57 -8.83 -2.84
CA GLU A 57 -0.20 -7.79 -3.79
C GLU A 57 -0.42 -8.23 -5.25
N LEU A 58 -0.05 -9.46 -5.62
CA LEU A 58 -0.34 -10.01 -6.94
C LEU A 58 -1.84 -9.95 -7.28
N VAL A 59 -2.68 -10.44 -6.36
CA VAL A 59 -4.13 -10.36 -6.46
C VAL A 59 -4.58 -8.91 -6.55
N GLY A 60 -4.03 -8.04 -5.68
CA GLY A 60 -4.31 -6.61 -5.64
C GLY A 60 -4.06 -5.92 -6.98
N TYR A 61 -2.95 -6.19 -7.62
CA TYR A 61 -2.59 -5.59 -8.91
C TYR A 61 -3.30 -6.23 -10.11
N SER A 62 -3.40 -7.56 -10.15
CA SER A 62 -3.98 -8.29 -11.29
C SER A 62 -5.50 -8.11 -11.39
N LEU A 63 -6.21 -8.19 -10.28
CA LEU A 63 -7.67 -8.06 -10.27
C LEU A 63 -8.16 -6.64 -10.54
N ARG A 64 -7.34 -5.61 -10.32
CA ARG A 64 -7.72 -4.22 -10.64
C ARG A 64 -8.07 -4.06 -12.13
N PHE A 65 -7.36 -4.75 -13.01
CA PHE A 65 -7.66 -4.71 -14.45
C PHE A 65 -9.04 -5.33 -14.74
N VAL A 66 -9.33 -6.49 -14.16
CA VAL A 66 -10.60 -7.20 -14.36
C VAL A 66 -11.77 -6.44 -13.72
N SER A 67 -11.59 -5.99 -12.48
CA SER A 67 -12.65 -5.27 -11.74
C SER A 67 -12.94 -3.91 -12.35
N GLY A 68 -11.92 -3.20 -12.85
CA GLY A 68 -12.09 -1.95 -13.58
C GLY A 68 -12.92 -2.14 -14.85
N LYS A 69 -12.57 -3.12 -15.70
CA LYS A 69 -13.31 -3.44 -16.90
C LYS A 69 -14.76 -3.85 -16.59
N PHE A 70 -14.99 -4.60 -15.52
CA PHE A 70 -16.32 -4.99 -15.06
C PHE A 70 -17.11 -3.77 -14.57
N ALA A 71 -16.49 -2.88 -13.79
CA ALA A 71 -17.12 -1.64 -13.32
C ALA A 71 -17.54 -0.74 -14.48
N ASP A 72 -16.67 -0.52 -15.45
CA ASP A 72 -16.94 0.32 -16.61
C ASP A 72 -18.05 -0.27 -17.51
N ARG A 73 -18.04 -1.59 -17.71
CA ARG A 73 -19.06 -2.27 -18.52
C ARG A 73 -20.45 -2.24 -17.87
N THR A 74 -20.50 -2.40 -16.53
CA THR A 74 -21.78 -2.47 -15.80
C THR A 74 -22.28 -1.12 -15.32
N ARG A 75 -21.40 -0.11 -15.23
CA ARG A 75 -21.63 1.21 -14.61
C ARG A 75 -22.17 1.13 -13.17
N LYS A 76 -22.01 -0.01 -12.50
CA LYS A 76 -22.46 -0.25 -11.13
C LYS A 76 -21.35 0.04 -10.13
N TYR A 77 -20.81 1.27 -10.14
CA TYR A 77 -19.66 1.64 -9.30
C TYR A 77 -19.94 1.50 -7.80
N TRP A 78 -21.06 2.06 -7.30
CA TRP A 78 -21.38 2.01 -5.87
C TRP A 78 -21.49 0.60 -5.28
N PRO A 79 -22.22 -0.36 -5.88
CA PRO A 79 -22.26 -1.73 -5.38
C PRO A 79 -20.87 -2.37 -5.28
N ILE A 80 -20.03 -2.19 -6.30
CA ILE A 80 -18.66 -2.72 -6.36
C ILE A 80 -17.80 -2.13 -5.23
N VAL A 81 -17.88 -0.81 -5.03
CA VAL A 81 -17.16 -0.11 -3.97
C VAL A 81 -17.60 -0.61 -2.59
N ILE A 82 -18.91 -0.72 -2.35
CA ILE A 82 -19.45 -1.17 -1.04
C ILE A 82 -19.04 -2.61 -0.75
N VAL A 83 -19.21 -3.53 -1.71
CA VAL A 83 -18.79 -4.93 -1.55
C VAL A 83 -17.30 -5.02 -1.27
N GLY A 84 -16.47 -4.27 -2.01
CA GLY A 84 -15.04 -4.26 -1.80
C GLY A 84 -14.63 -3.71 -0.42
N TYR A 85 -15.26 -2.64 0.07
CA TYR A 85 -15.04 -2.14 1.43
C TYR A 85 -15.51 -3.12 2.51
N CYS A 86 -16.66 -3.77 2.33
CA CYS A 86 -17.13 -4.79 3.27
C CYS A 86 -16.14 -5.96 3.37
N LEU A 87 -15.69 -6.51 2.23
CA LEU A 87 -14.72 -7.60 2.21
C LEU A 87 -13.38 -7.19 2.85
N GLU A 88 -12.90 -5.99 2.56
CA GLU A 88 -11.62 -5.51 3.10
C GLU A 88 -11.68 -5.23 4.60
N LEU A 89 -12.74 -4.59 5.08
CA LEU A 89 -12.79 -4.06 6.44
C LEU A 89 -13.35 -5.04 7.47
N VAL A 90 -14.24 -5.96 7.07
CA VAL A 90 -14.79 -6.95 8.01
C VAL A 90 -13.79 -8.05 8.33
N THR A 91 -12.91 -8.41 7.39
CA THR A 91 -11.90 -9.45 7.59
C THR A 91 -10.82 -9.06 8.59
N ILE A 92 -10.53 -7.76 8.77
CA ILE A 92 -9.50 -7.28 9.70
C ILE A 92 -9.90 -7.52 11.16
N PRO A 93 -11.05 -7.04 11.67
CA PRO A 93 -11.51 -7.38 13.01
C PRO A 93 -11.79 -8.87 13.20
N ALA A 94 -12.13 -9.59 12.13
CA ALA A 94 -12.34 -11.03 12.20
C ALA A 94 -11.08 -11.82 12.60
N LEU A 95 -9.87 -11.27 12.37
CA LEU A 95 -8.62 -11.84 12.85
C LEU A 95 -8.57 -11.98 14.38
N ALA A 96 -9.27 -11.13 15.12
CA ALA A 96 -9.36 -11.20 16.58
C ALA A 96 -9.97 -12.51 17.09
N PHE A 97 -10.78 -13.18 16.28
CA PHE A 97 -11.48 -14.42 16.65
C PHE A 97 -10.75 -15.68 16.18
N VAL A 98 -9.60 -15.53 15.53
CA VAL A 98 -8.77 -16.66 15.10
C VAL A 98 -7.89 -17.09 16.29
N GLY A 99 -7.97 -18.38 16.66
CA GLY A 99 -7.18 -18.94 17.77
C GLY A 99 -5.68 -19.02 17.43
N GLU A 100 -4.84 -19.23 18.45
CA GLU A 100 -3.36 -19.24 18.33
C GLU A 100 -2.83 -20.22 17.26
N ASN A 101 -3.49 -21.35 17.04
CA ASN A 101 -3.10 -22.34 16.02
C ASN A 101 -3.77 -22.12 14.65
N GLY A 102 -4.54 -21.03 14.48
CA GLY A 102 -5.38 -20.79 13.31
C GLY A 102 -4.69 -20.01 12.18
N TRP A 103 -3.37 -20.07 12.03
CA TRP A 103 -2.63 -19.26 11.05
C TRP A 103 -3.16 -19.42 9.60
N VAL A 104 -3.68 -20.60 9.23
CA VAL A 104 -4.29 -20.82 7.90
C VAL A 104 -5.55 -19.97 7.72
N ALA A 105 -6.42 -19.93 8.74
CA ALA A 105 -7.63 -19.10 8.69
C ALA A 105 -7.26 -17.61 8.65
N ALA A 106 -6.25 -17.18 9.41
CA ALA A 106 -5.73 -15.82 9.35
C ALA A 106 -5.20 -15.47 7.94
N CYS A 107 -4.44 -16.35 7.31
CA CYS A 107 -3.96 -16.18 5.94
C CYS A 107 -5.12 -16.04 4.93
N ILE A 108 -6.16 -16.86 5.05
CA ILE A 108 -7.36 -16.78 4.19
C ILE A 108 -8.05 -15.41 4.36
N LEU A 109 -8.25 -14.95 5.60
CA LEU A 109 -8.84 -13.64 5.87
C LEU A 109 -8.02 -12.50 5.25
N LEU A 110 -6.69 -12.57 5.35
CA LEU A 110 -5.79 -11.59 4.75
C LEU A 110 -5.84 -11.59 3.21
N VAL A 111 -5.94 -12.75 2.58
CA VAL A 111 -6.13 -12.83 1.13
C VAL A 111 -7.49 -12.25 0.73
N VAL A 112 -8.56 -12.54 1.46
CA VAL A 112 -9.90 -11.96 1.22
C VAL A 112 -9.88 -10.45 1.41
N GLN A 113 -9.16 -9.94 2.40
CA GLN A 113 -8.94 -8.50 2.61
C GLN A 113 -8.32 -7.83 1.36
N LYS A 114 -7.24 -8.42 0.82
CA LYS A 114 -6.57 -7.89 -0.38
C LYS A 114 -7.45 -8.00 -1.63
N PHE A 115 -8.27 -9.04 -1.72
CA PHE A 115 -9.28 -9.20 -2.76
C PHE A 115 -10.32 -8.07 -2.73
N GLY A 116 -10.84 -7.75 -1.54
CA GLY A 116 -11.74 -6.60 -1.35
C GLY A 116 -11.12 -5.27 -1.81
N LYS A 117 -9.84 -5.02 -1.42
CA LYS A 117 -9.06 -3.85 -1.88
C LYS A 117 -8.95 -3.80 -3.40
N ALA A 118 -8.67 -4.94 -4.06
CA ALA A 118 -8.50 -5.02 -5.50
C ALA A 118 -9.80 -4.74 -6.28
N ILE A 119 -10.93 -5.22 -5.75
CA ILE A 119 -12.26 -5.00 -6.36
C ILE A 119 -12.67 -3.53 -6.29
N LYS A 120 -12.53 -2.90 -5.10
CA LYS A 120 -13.03 -1.53 -4.88
C LYS A 120 -12.20 -0.46 -5.58
N LYS A 121 -10.87 -0.64 -5.67
CA LYS A 121 -9.93 0.43 -6.05
C LYS A 121 -10.25 1.08 -7.39
N PRO A 122 -10.46 0.35 -8.51
CA PRO A 122 -10.78 0.99 -9.79
C PRO A 122 -12.12 1.72 -9.78
N ALA A 123 -13.14 1.12 -9.17
CA ALA A 123 -14.47 1.73 -9.09
C ALA A 123 -14.44 2.99 -8.19
N LYS A 124 -13.69 2.96 -7.08
CA LYS A 124 -13.43 4.12 -6.21
C LYS A 124 -12.78 5.25 -7.01
N ASP A 125 -11.68 4.96 -7.69
CA ASP A 125 -10.90 5.95 -8.44
C ASP A 125 -11.74 6.56 -9.57
N THR A 126 -12.60 5.76 -10.23
CA THR A 126 -13.54 6.23 -11.25
C THR A 126 -14.58 7.19 -10.68
N ILE A 127 -15.22 6.85 -9.56
CA ILE A 127 -16.21 7.74 -8.91
C ILE A 127 -15.56 9.07 -8.49
N ILE A 128 -14.34 9.04 -7.99
CA ILE A 128 -13.59 10.25 -7.61
C ILE A 128 -13.23 11.06 -8.85
N SER A 129 -12.85 10.41 -9.96
CA SER A 129 -12.47 11.09 -11.19
C SER A 129 -13.60 11.92 -11.79
N PHE A 130 -14.86 11.49 -11.65
CA PHE A 130 -16.03 12.26 -12.09
C PHE A 130 -16.11 13.62 -11.38
N ALA A 131 -15.92 13.65 -10.06
CA ALA A 131 -15.91 14.92 -9.31
C ALA A 131 -14.61 15.72 -9.57
N ALA A 132 -13.49 15.03 -9.76
CA ALA A 132 -12.19 15.63 -10.05
C ALA A 132 -12.17 16.38 -11.40
N SER A 133 -12.98 15.99 -12.38
CA SER A 133 -13.11 16.68 -13.66
C SER A 133 -13.56 18.13 -13.51
N ARG A 134 -14.34 18.46 -12.45
CA ARG A 134 -14.82 19.82 -12.15
C ARG A 134 -13.91 20.65 -11.26
N GLU A 135 -13.21 20.03 -10.34
CA GLU A 135 -12.40 20.70 -9.32
C GLU A 135 -10.91 20.74 -9.66
N GLY A 136 -10.48 20.02 -10.68
CA GLY A 136 -9.10 19.76 -11.04
C GLY A 136 -8.58 18.45 -10.45
N ALA A 137 -8.09 17.56 -11.32
CA ALA A 137 -7.67 16.21 -10.96
C ALA A 137 -6.54 16.22 -9.92
N GLY A 138 -5.53 17.08 -10.09
CA GLY A 138 -4.41 17.19 -9.15
C GLY A 138 -4.86 17.56 -7.74
N LYS A 139 -5.79 18.52 -7.60
CA LYS A 139 -6.33 18.94 -6.30
C LYS A 139 -7.17 17.83 -5.66
N ALA A 140 -8.02 17.15 -6.44
CA ALA A 140 -8.90 16.10 -5.95
C ALA A 140 -8.11 14.88 -5.46
N PHE A 141 -7.23 14.33 -6.30
CA PHE A 141 -6.40 13.18 -5.93
C PHE A 141 -5.33 13.53 -4.89
N GLY A 142 -4.79 14.75 -4.91
CA GLY A 142 -3.87 15.21 -3.87
C GLY A 142 -4.53 15.30 -2.49
N LEU A 143 -5.79 15.75 -2.41
CA LEU A 143 -6.55 15.73 -1.15
C LEU A 143 -6.86 14.31 -0.68
N GLN A 144 -7.18 13.39 -1.61
CA GLN A 144 -7.37 11.97 -1.30
C GLN A 144 -6.09 11.37 -0.72
N GLU A 145 -4.95 11.54 -1.38
CA GLU A 145 -3.66 11.02 -0.95
C GLU A 145 -3.28 11.57 0.43
N LEU A 146 -3.48 12.87 0.65
CA LEU A 146 -3.21 13.49 1.96
C LEU A 146 -4.03 12.83 3.07
N LEU A 147 -5.32 12.59 2.85
CA LEU A 147 -6.20 11.96 3.84
C LEU A 147 -5.86 10.47 4.02
N ASP A 148 -5.51 9.76 2.94
CA ASP A 148 -5.05 8.37 2.99
C ASP A 148 -3.77 8.27 3.85
N GLN A 149 -2.80 9.17 3.68
CA GLN A 149 -1.57 9.24 4.48
C GLN A 149 -1.83 9.58 5.95
N PHE A 150 -2.78 10.48 6.25
CA PHE A 150 -3.19 10.71 7.64
C PHE A 150 -3.72 9.42 8.27
N GLY A 151 -4.52 8.65 7.56
CA GLY A 151 -5.01 7.35 8.02
C GLY A 151 -3.88 6.37 8.28
N ALA A 152 -2.90 6.29 7.36
CA ALA A 152 -1.75 5.39 7.44
C ALA A 152 -0.83 5.67 8.64
N VAL A 153 -0.70 6.94 9.04
CA VAL A 153 0.08 7.32 10.23
C VAL A 153 -0.72 7.16 11.52
N LEU A 154 -1.96 7.68 11.55
CA LEU A 154 -2.78 7.69 12.76
C LEU A 154 -3.27 6.30 13.18
N GLY A 155 -3.45 5.41 12.23
CA GLY A 155 -3.93 4.06 12.51
C GLY A 155 -2.99 3.24 13.40
N PRO A 156 -1.74 3.01 13.00
CA PRO A 156 -0.76 2.31 13.83
C PRO A 156 -0.47 3.06 15.15
N LEU A 157 -0.50 4.40 15.13
CA LEU A 157 -0.37 5.20 16.35
C LEU A 157 -1.52 4.91 17.33
N LEU A 158 -2.76 4.73 16.84
CA LEU A 158 -3.89 4.29 17.66
C LEU A 158 -3.62 2.94 18.30
N LEU A 159 -3.09 1.96 17.55
CA LEU A 159 -2.74 0.66 18.12
C LEU A 159 -1.64 0.77 19.18
N TYR A 160 -0.64 1.62 18.98
CA TYR A 160 0.37 1.90 19.98
C TYR A 160 -0.25 2.41 21.28
N VAL A 161 -1.15 3.39 21.19
CA VAL A 161 -1.88 3.92 22.36
C VAL A 161 -2.69 2.81 23.05
N ILE A 162 -3.40 1.97 22.29
CA ILE A 162 -4.14 0.83 22.84
C ILE A 162 -3.19 -0.11 23.60
N MET A 163 -2.02 -0.41 23.05
CA MET A 163 -1.03 -1.31 23.64
C MET A 163 -0.39 -0.73 24.92
N LEU A 164 -0.38 0.60 25.11
CA LEU A 164 0.06 1.23 26.37
C LEU A 164 -0.92 0.94 27.53
N PHE A 165 -2.21 0.86 27.23
CA PHE A 165 -3.25 0.59 28.24
C PHE A 165 -3.56 -0.90 28.40
N LYS A 166 -3.44 -1.69 27.33
CA LYS A 166 -3.67 -3.13 27.34
C LYS A 166 -2.34 -3.85 27.65
N THR A 167 -1.99 -3.93 28.93
CA THR A 167 -0.76 -4.57 29.41
C THR A 167 -0.95 -6.03 29.79
N ASP A 168 -2.18 -6.44 30.12
CA ASP A 168 -2.54 -7.78 30.54
C ASP A 168 -2.63 -8.76 29.37
N GLY A 169 -2.30 -10.03 29.64
CA GLY A 169 -2.40 -11.12 28.68
C GLY A 169 -1.12 -11.36 27.87
N SER A 170 -1.14 -12.42 27.06
CA SER A 170 -0.06 -12.75 26.14
C SER A 170 0.05 -11.71 25.01
N THR A 171 1.18 -11.66 24.31
CA THR A 171 1.35 -10.80 23.13
C THR A 171 0.32 -11.12 22.03
N PHE A 172 -0.04 -12.40 21.90
CA PHE A 172 -1.08 -12.83 20.96
C PHE A 172 -2.45 -12.23 21.34
N GLU A 173 -2.87 -12.32 22.60
CA GLU A 173 -4.13 -11.76 23.09
C GLU A 173 -4.18 -10.24 22.93
N ARG A 174 -3.08 -9.56 23.16
CA ARG A 174 -2.96 -8.11 22.99
C ARG A 174 -3.11 -7.71 21.52
N TYR A 175 -2.49 -8.44 20.59
CA TYR A 175 -2.68 -8.19 19.15
C TYR A 175 -4.10 -8.55 18.68
N SER A 176 -4.69 -9.64 19.21
CA SER A 176 -6.10 -9.96 18.94
C SER A 176 -7.03 -8.84 19.37
N PHE A 177 -6.79 -8.26 20.56
CA PHE A 177 -7.54 -7.09 21.01
C PHE A 177 -7.34 -5.87 20.10
N CYS A 178 -6.12 -5.64 19.60
CA CYS A 178 -5.85 -4.61 18.61
C CYS A 178 -6.68 -4.80 17.33
N PHE A 179 -6.73 -6.01 16.78
CA PHE A 179 -7.59 -6.30 15.62
C PHE A 179 -9.07 -6.06 15.92
N LEU A 180 -9.55 -6.43 17.11
CA LEU A 180 -10.93 -6.16 17.51
C LEU A 180 -11.21 -4.65 17.59
N ALA A 181 -10.29 -3.87 18.16
CA ALA A 181 -10.42 -2.41 18.26
C ALA A 181 -10.51 -1.72 16.89
N LEU A 182 -9.90 -2.31 15.85
CA LEU A 182 -10.02 -1.82 14.48
C LEU A 182 -11.44 -1.97 13.90
N ALA A 183 -12.36 -2.66 14.59
CA ALA A 183 -13.77 -2.64 14.23
C ALA A 183 -14.35 -1.21 14.30
N VAL A 184 -13.83 -0.35 15.18
CA VAL A 184 -14.31 1.03 15.32
C VAL A 184 -14.09 1.84 14.04
N PRO A 185 -12.86 2.05 13.56
CA PRO A 185 -12.64 2.78 12.29
C PRO A 185 -13.22 2.04 11.08
N ALA A 186 -13.30 0.70 11.09
CA ALA A 186 -13.94 -0.08 10.03
C ALA A 186 -15.45 0.23 9.93
N VAL A 187 -16.16 0.23 11.05
CA VAL A 187 -17.60 0.57 11.09
C VAL A 187 -17.81 2.03 10.70
N LEU A 188 -16.99 2.95 11.20
CA LEU A 188 -17.05 4.37 10.81
C LEU A 188 -16.89 4.53 9.29
N THR A 189 -15.95 3.80 8.67
CA THR A 189 -15.78 3.80 7.22
C THR A 189 -17.06 3.36 6.50
N LEU A 190 -17.66 2.25 6.92
CA LEU A 190 -18.87 1.70 6.29
C LEU A 190 -20.07 2.63 6.46
N VAL A 191 -20.22 3.24 7.64
CA VAL A 191 -21.29 4.23 7.90
C VAL A 191 -21.11 5.47 7.02
N LEU A 192 -19.90 6.03 7.00
CA LEU A 192 -19.59 7.21 6.16
C LEU A 192 -19.74 6.92 4.67
N LEU A 193 -19.38 5.69 4.24
CA LEU A 193 -19.57 5.25 2.86
C LEU A 193 -21.05 5.22 2.46
N VAL A 194 -21.91 4.69 3.35
CA VAL A 194 -23.37 4.69 3.14
C VAL A 194 -23.92 6.12 3.11
N VAL A 195 -23.50 6.97 4.05
CA VAL A 195 -23.87 8.39 4.08
C VAL A 195 -23.46 9.09 2.79
N THR A 196 -22.22 8.87 2.33
CA THR A 196 -21.72 9.46 1.07
C THR A 196 -22.54 9.00 -0.13
N ARG A 197 -22.89 7.71 -0.19
CA ARG A 197 -23.76 7.17 -1.25
C ARG A 197 -25.18 7.80 -1.22
N LEU A 198 -25.76 7.99 -0.05
CA LEU A 198 -27.11 8.57 0.08
C LEU A 198 -27.13 10.03 -0.37
N HIS A 199 -26.05 10.79 -0.11
CA HIS A 199 -25.95 12.18 -0.54
C HIS A 199 -25.57 12.31 -2.04
N PHE A 200 -24.85 11.34 -2.58
CA PHE A 200 -24.34 11.34 -3.96
C PHE A 200 -24.62 10.01 -4.67
N PRO A 201 -25.91 9.69 -4.92
CA PRO A 201 -26.30 8.40 -5.52
C PRO A 201 -25.77 8.22 -6.94
N ASN A 202 -25.67 9.32 -7.71
CA ASN A 202 -25.26 9.32 -9.12
C ASN A 202 -24.02 10.24 -9.32
N PRO A 203 -22.81 9.80 -9.00
CA PRO A 203 -21.59 10.61 -9.16
C PRO A 203 -21.24 10.92 -10.63
N GLU A 204 -21.72 10.11 -11.59
CA GLU A 204 -21.54 10.30 -13.03
C GLU A 204 -22.06 11.66 -13.52
N GLN A 205 -23.02 12.28 -12.82
CA GLN A 205 -23.54 13.62 -13.16
C GLN A 205 -22.47 14.74 -13.12
N PHE A 206 -21.29 14.47 -12.59
CA PHE A 206 -20.19 15.43 -12.54
C PHE A 206 -19.36 15.44 -13.83
N GLU A 207 -19.44 14.44 -14.72
CA GLU A 207 -18.62 14.35 -15.93
C GLU A 207 -19.44 14.33 -17.24
N PRO A 208 -19.05 15.10 -18.25
CA PRO A 208 -19.52 14.91 -19.63
C PRO A 208 -18.52 14.07 -20.46
N ASP A 209 -19.05 13.08 -21.17
CA ASP A 209 -18.52 12.28 -22.29
C ASP A 209 -17.11 11.65 -22.29
N ALA A 210 -17.09 10.35 -22.70
CA ALA A 210 -15.93 9.48 -22.77
C ALA A 210 -15.02 9.72 -24.00
N LYS A 211 -13.69 9.50 -23.83
CA LYS A 211 -12.68 9.59 -24.89
C LYS A 211 -12.39 8.22 -25.52
N GLU A 212 -12.09 8.21 -26.84
CA GLU A 212 -11.77 7.00 -27.60
C GLU A 212 -10.48 6.29 -27.14
N TYR A 213 -10.51 4.95 -27.18
CA TYR A 213 -9.38 4.05 -26.86
C TYR A 213 -8.39 3.97 -28.03
N VAL A 214 -7.08 4.05 -27.74
CA VAL A 214 -5.99 3.79 -28.69
C VAL A 214 -5.05 2.73 -28.15
N PRO A 215 -4.62 1.74 -28.97
CA PRO A 215 -3.71 0.67 -28.51
C PRO A 215 -2.34 1.18 -28.08
N LEU A 216 -1.78 0.58 -27.02
CA LEU A 216 -0.44 0.87 -26.52
C LEU A 216 0.62 0.31 -27.49
N LYS A 217 1.49 1.18 -28.02
CA LYS A 217 2.74 0.76 -28.67
C LYS A 217 3.85 0.66 -27.61
N VAL A 218 4.29 -0.55 -27.33
CA VAL A 218 5.34 -0.82 -26.34
C VAL A 218 6.70 -0.45 -26.91
N GLY A 219 7.33 0.60 -26.37
CA GLY A 219 8.68 1.01 -26.72
C GLY A 219 9.74 0.32 -25.86
N SER A 220 10.99 0.25 -26.34
CA SER A 220 12.11 -0.36 -25.62
C SER A 220 12.36 0.30 -24.26
N LYS A 221 12.19 1.60 -24.14
CA LYS A 221 12.33 2.33 -22.86
C LYS A 221 11.33 1.87 -21.81
N PHE A 222 10.09 1.65 -22.21
CA PHE A 222 9.06 1.13 -21.32
C PHE A 222 9.38 -0.29 -20.86
N VAL A 223 9.89 -1.15 -21.73
CA VAL A 223 10.32 -2.51 -21.36
C VAL A 223 11.49 -2.47 -20.37
N LEU A 224 12.52 -1.65 -20.62
CA LEU A 224 13.64 -1.48 -19.71
C LEU A 224 13.20 -0.96 -18.35
N TYR A 225 12.27 0.00 -18.31
CA TYR A 225 11.67 0.49 -17.09
C TYR A 225 10.95 -0.62 -16.33
N ILE A 226 10.11 -1.43 -17.02
CA ILE A 226 9.38 -2.54 -16.40
C ILE A 226 10.35 -3.58 -15.80
N ILE A 227 11.45 -3.91 -16.50
CA ILE A 227 12.47 -4.82 -15.95
C ILE A 227 13.12 -4.22 -14.69
N GLY A 228 13.53 -2.95 -14.74
CA GLY A 228 14.15 -2.28 -13.60
C GLY A 228 13.23 -2.24 -12.38
N ILE A 229 11.97 -1.85 -12.56
CA ILE A 229 11.03 -1.78 -11.44
C ILE A 229 10.63 -3.17 -10.91
N SER A 230 10.59 -4.18 -11.77
CA SER A 230 10.36 -5.57 -11.35
C SER A 230 11.52 -6.10 -10.50
N LEU A 231 12.77 -5.80 -10.85
CA LEU A 231 13.92 -6.15 -10.02
C LEU A 231 13.90 -5.43 -8.68
N PHE A 232 13.56 -4.15 -8.67
CA PHE A 232 13.42 -3.38 -7.44
C PHE A 232 12.32 -3.98 -6.54
N ALA A 233 11.13 -4.24 -7.10
CA ALA A 233 9.99 -4.82 -6.39
C ALA A 233 10.30 -6.23 -5.85
N PHE A 234 11.03 -7.04 -6.61
CA PHE A 234 11.48 -8.37 -6.16
C PHE A 234 12.39 -8.28 -4.93
N GLY A 235 13.33 -7.32 -4.93
CA GLY A 235 14.27 -7.10 -3.83
C GLY A 235 13.65 -6.39 -2.62
N PHE A 236 12.48 -5.75 -2.76
CA PHE A 236 11.89 -4.95 -1.71
C PHE A 236 11.04 -5.82 -0.77
N LEU A 237 11.48 -5.97 0.49
CA LEU A 237 10.80 -6.78 1.51
C LEU A 237 9.52 -6.12 2.00
N ASP A 238 8.45 -6.90 2.04
CA ASP A 238 7.18 -6.50 2.65
C ASP A 238 7.33 -6.24 4.15
N TYR A 239 6.63 -5.23 4.68
CA TYR A 239 6.72 -4.86 6.09
C TYR A 239 6.30 -6.00 7.03
N SER A 240 5.46 -6.92 6.59
CA SER A 240 5.09 -8.09 7.40
C SER A 240 6.29 -8.94 7.79
N LEU A 241 7.31 -9.07 6.92
CA LEU A 241 8.57 -9.75 7.25
C LEU A 241 9.42 -8.93 8.23
N VAL A 242 9.42 -7.60 8.10
CA VAL A 242 10.07 -6.69 9.07
C VAL A 242 9.39 -6.81 10.43
N ALA A 243 8.07 -6.72 10.50
CA ALA A 243 7.30 -6.84 11.73
C ALA A 243 7.50 -8.20 12.42
N MET A 244 7.52 -9.28 11.63
CA MET A 244 7.83 -10.62 12.12
C MET A 244 9.24 -10.68 12.73
N HIS A 245 10.25 -10.18 12.00
CA HIS A 245 11.64 -10.20 12.45
C HIS A 245 11.83 -9.40 13.73
N VAL A 246 11.28 -8.19 13.79
CA VAL A 246 11.35 -7.34 15.00
C VAL A 246 10.72 -8.03 16.20
N ASN A 247 9.54 -8.63 16.02
CA ASN A 247 8.88 -9.34 17.12
C ASN A 247 9.61 -10.63 17.54
N ARG A 248 10.30 -11.32 16.62
CA ARG A 248 10.98 -12.59 16.88
C ARG A 248 12.39 -12.41 17.42
N SER A 249 13.15 -11.45 16.85
CA SER A 249 14.60 -11.34 17.02
C SER A 249 15.07 -10.05 17.69
N CYS A 250 14.18 -9.05 17.84
CA CYS A 250 14.51 -7.75 18.41
C CYS A 250 13.57 -7.37 19.58
N ALA A 251 12.92 -8.34 20.22
CA ALA A 251 11.95 -8.09 21.29
C ALA A 251 12.56 -7.41 22.52
N ASP A 252 13.84 -7.58 22.76
CA ASP A 252 14.66 -6.90 23.78
C ASP A 252 14.90 -5.41 23.44
N ILE A 253 14.94 -5.05 22.15
CA ILE A 253 15.18 -3.70 21.66
C ILE A 253 13.85 -2.98 21.43
N VAL A 254 12.88 -3.66 20.83
CA VAL A 254 11.55 -3.13 20.49
C VAL A 254 10.48 -4.03 21.07
N PRO A 255 9.93 -3.67 22.24
CA PRO A 255 8.80 -4.41 22.83
C PRO A 255 7.62 -4.48 21.87
N ALA A 256 6.86 -5.57 21.92
CA ALA A 256 5.72 -5.82 21.02
C ALA A 256 4.71 -4.65 20.93
N GLY A 257 4.52 -3.92 22.04
CA GLY A 257 3.66 -2.73 22.09
C GLY A 257 4.19 -1.53 21.29
N VAL A 258 5.50 -1.49 20.99
CA VAL A 258 6.14 -0.40 20.25
C VAL A 258 6.14 -0.66 18.72
N LEU A 259 5.90 -1.91 18.31
CA LEU A 259 5.91 -2.29 16.89
C LEU A 259 4.97 -1.42 16.01
N PRO A 260 3.72 -1.11 16.40
CA PRO A 260 2.88 -0.21 15.62
C PRO A 260 3.44 1.21 15.50
N LEU A 261 4.10 1.73 16.55
CA LEU A 261 4.74 3.05 16.49
C LEU A 261 5.89 3.08 15.49
N LEU A 262 6.66 2.01 15.38
CA LEU A 262 7.73 1.87 14.40
C LEU A 262 7.18 1.93 12.97
N TYR A 263 6.04 1.29 12.72
CA TYR A 263 5.35 1.38 11.42
C TYR A 263 4.79 2.77 11.15
N SER A 264 4.18 3.40 12.16
CA SER A 264 3.68 4.78 12.03
C SER A 264 4.81 5.75 11.65
N ALA A 265 6.00 5.58 12.24
CA ALA A 265 7.19 6.35 11.87
C ALA A 265 7.63 6.08 10.42
N ALA A 266 7.59 4.81 9.97
CA ALA A 266 7.88 4.44 8.58
C ALA A 266 6.90 5.11 7.61
N MET A 267 5.59 5.12 7.91
CA MET A 267 4.56 5.75 7.08
C MET A 267 4.68 7.28 7.05
N LEU A 268 5.12 7.90 8.14
CA LEU A 268 5.43 9.34 8.15
C LEU A 268 6.60 9.65 7.22
N VAL A 269 7.65 8.84 7.26
CA VAL A 269 8.81 8.97 6.36
C VAL A 269 8.39 8.72 4.91
N ASP A 270 7.57 7.71 4.66
CA ASP A 270 6.98 7.39 3.36
C ASP A 270 6.22 8.60 2.78
N ALA A 271 5.32 9.20 3.54
CA ALA A 271 4.56 10.38 3.13
C ALA A 271 5.46 11.55 2.72
N VAL A 272 6.48 11.86 3.54
CA VAL A 272 7.45 12.94 3.25
C VAL A 272 8.29 12.58 2.02
N ALA A 273 8.75 11.33 1.93
CA ALA A 273 9.54 10.83 0.80
C ALA A 273 8.73 10.88 -0.49
N ALA A 274 7.47 10.45 -0.49
CA ALA A 274 6.60 10.49 -1.67
C ALA A 274 6.46 11.92 -2.24
N LEU A 275 6.25 12.91 -1.38
CA LEU A 275 6.18 14.31 -1.79
C LEU A 275 7.52 14.81 -2.35
N LEU A 276 8.62 14.53 -1.64
CA LEU A 276 9.96 14.94 -2.04
C LEU A 276 10.37 14.30 -3.37
N PHE A 277 10.22 13.00 -3.51
CA PHE A 277 10.59 12.27 -4.72
C PHE A 277 9.69 12.62 -5.90
N GLY A 278 8.40 12.89 -5.69
CA GLY A 278 7.52 13.42 -6.72
C GLY A 278 8.02 14.76 -7.28
N TYR A 279 8.37 15.72 -6.40
CA TYR A 279 8.93 17.00 -6.79
C TYR A 279 10.29 16.87 -7.50
N LEU A 280 11.16 15.99 -6.99
CA LEU A 280 12.47 15.75 -7.60
C LEU A 280 12.34 15.06 -8.97
N TYR A 281 11.33 14.19 -9.14
CA TYR A 281 11.07 13.54 -10.43
C TYR A 281 10.70 14.55 -11.51
N ASP A 282 9.90 15.56 -11.20
CA ASP A 282 9.56 16.63 -12.15
C ASP A 282 10.80 17.40 -12.65
N ARG A 283 11.87 17.46 -11.84
CA ARG A 283 13.12 18.17 -12.19
C ARG A 283 14.17 17.26 -12.84
N TRP A 284 14.35 16.05 -12.32
CA TRP A 284 15.47 15.16 -12.67
C TRP A 284 15.02 13.87 -13.38
N GLY A 285 13.72 13.66 -13.52
CA GLY A 285 13.14 12.49 -14.19
C GLY A 285 13.60 11.18 -13.58
N MET A 286 13.85 10.19 -14.42
CA MET A 286 14.22 8.82 -14.03
C MET A 286 15.48 8.70 -13.15
N LYS A 287 16.34 9.71 -13.10
CA LYS A 287 17.53 9.71 -12.24
C LYS A 287 17.19 9.60 -10.75
N VAL A 288 16.01 10.06 -10.39
CA VAL A 288 15.51 10.01 -9.02
C VAL A 288 15.25 8.56 -8.56
N LEU A 289 14.85 7.66 -9.47
CA LEU A 289 14.74 6.23 -9.18
C LEU A 289 16.09 5.59 -8.83
N VAL A 290 17.18 6.04 -9.46
CA VAL A 290 18.52 5.60 -9.10
C VAL A 290 18.87 5.99 -7.67
N ALA A 291 18.60 7.25 -7.31
CA ALA A 291 18.84 7.73 -5.94
C ALA A 291 17.99 6.96 -4.91
N SER A 292 16.71 6.71 -5.20
CA SER A 292 15.83 5.97 -4.29
C SER A 292 16.31 4.51 -4.09
N ALA A 293 16.76 3.84 -5.15
CA ALA A 293 17.28 2.49 -5.06
C ALA A 293 18.58 2.42 -4.24
N LEU A 294 19.49 3.39 -4.39
CA LEU A 294 20.72 3.48 -3.60
C LEU A 294 20.44 3.71 -2.12
N VAL A 295 19.46 4.55 -1.79
CA VAL A 295 19.07 4.83 -0.40
C VAL A 295 18.31 3.65 0.20
N ALA A 296 17.43 3.01 -0.56
CA ALA A 296 16.64 1.91 -0.05
C ALA A 296 17.45 0.61 0.12
N ALA A 297 18.32 0.25 -0.81
CA ALA A 297 18.99 -1.06 -0.83
C ALA A 297 19.65 -1.50 0.50
N PRO A 298 20.29 -0.63 1.32
CA PRO A 298 20.91 -1.05 2.58
C PRO A 298 19.92 -1.40 3.68
N PHE A 299 18.61 -1.08 3.56
CA PHE A 299 17.66 -1.27 4.65
C PHE A 299 17.62 -2.70 5.17
N SER A 300 17.72 -3.68 4.26
CA SER A 300 17.65 -5.09 4.62
C SER A 300 18.80 -5.53 5.56
N PHE A 301 20.00 -5.01 5.35
CA PHE A 301 21.13 -5.28 6.25
C PHE A 301 20.90 -4.62 7.64
N LEU A 302 20.42 -3.40 7.66
CA LEU A 302 20.21 -2.67 8.92
C LEU A 302 19.07 -3.25 9.75
N VAL A 303 17.98 -3.66 9.10
CA VAL A 303 16.83 -4.26 9.80
C VAL A 303 17.13 -5.67 10.27
N PHE A 304 17.67 -6.54 9.39
CA PHE A 304 17.73 -7.98 9.66
C PHE A 304 19.05 -8.45 10.26
N LEU A 305 20.13 -7.66 10.13
CA LEU A 305 21.45 -7.99 10.70
C LEU A 305 21.92 -6.97 11.73
N GLY A 306 21.24 -5.83 11.86
CA GLY A 306 21.56 -4.80 12.85
C GLY A 306 21.01 -5.17 14.23
N HIS A 307 21.90 -5.36 15.22
CA HIS A 307 21.53 -5.72 16.59
C HIS A 307 21.43 -4.50 17.52
N SER A 308 20.97 -3.34 17.03
CA SER A 308 20.83 -2.14 17.83
C SER A 308 19.62 -1.30 17.39
N ALA A 309 19.03 -0.57 18.35
CA ALA A 309 17.88 0.30 18.10
C ALA A 309 18.17 1.36 17.01
N PRO A 310 19.35 2.04 16.98
CA PRO A 310 19.67 2.98 15.91
C PRO A 310 19.75 2.33 14.52
N ALA A 311 20.31 1.12 14.40
CA ALA A 311 20.41 0.40 13.13
C ALA A 311 19.02 0.01 12.62
N LEU A 312 18.17 -0.53 13.49
CA LEU A 312 16.79 -0.89 13.17
C LEU A 312 16.01 0.34 12.73
N LEU A 313 16.09 1.44 13.47
CA LEU A 313 15.38 2.68 13.13
C LEU A 313 15.87 3.24 11.79
N ALA A 314 17.18 3.27 11.54
CA ALA A 314 17.74 3.70 10.26
C ALA A 314 17.27 2.82 9.10
N GLY A 315 17.22 1.50 9.29
CA GLY A 315 16.71 0.56 8.30
C GLY A 315 15.23 0.77 7.99
N VAL A 316 14.40 1.01 9.01
CA VAL A 316 12.97 1.31 8.84
C VAL A 316 12.74 2.66 8.15
N VAL A 317 13.54 3.67 8.46
CA VAL A 317 13.53 4.95 7.74
C VAL A 317 13.89 4.77 6.27
N MET A 318 14.93 4.00 5.95
CA MET A 318 15.31 3.70 4.56
C MET A 318 14.22 2.89 3.83
N TRP A 319 13.55 1.97 4.53
CA TRP A 319 12.40 1.24 4.00
C TRP A 319 11.25 2.22 3.65
N GLY A 320 10.90 3.14 4.56
CA GLY A 320 9.88 4.17 4.31
C GLY A 320 10.24 5.08 3.14
N ILE A 321 11.52 5.49 3.00
CA ILE A 321 11.99 6.26 1.84
C ILE A 321 11.81 5.47 0.54
N GLY A 322 12.15 4.19 0.53
CA GLY A 322 11.96 3.32 -0.63
C GLY A 322 10.48 3.15 -1.01
N MET A 323 9.60 3.05 -0.02
CA MET A 323 8.16 2.93 -0.23
C MET A 323 7.58 4.21 -0.84
N GLY A 324 7.88 5.39 -0.27
CA GLY A 324 7.40 6.67 -0.77
C GLY A 324 7.89 7.00 -2.18
N ALA A 325 9.13 6.62 -2.50
CA ALA A 325 9.64 6.75 -3.86
C ALA A 325 8.85 5.86 -4.84
N GLN A 326 8.49 4.64 -4.46
CA GLN A 326 7.66 3.78 -5.30
C GLN A 326 6.27 4.37 -5.53
N GLU A 327 5.59 4.83 -4.51
CA GLU A 327 4.22 5.33 -4.62
C GLU A 327 4.09 6.55 -5.52
N SER A 328 5.07 7.47 -5.49
CA SER A 328 5.04 8.70 -6.27
C SER A 328 5.61 8.55 -7.68
N ILE A 329 6.82 7.99 -7.81
CA ILE A 329 7.55 8.00 -9.09
C ILE A 329 7.00 6.97 -10.08
N LEU A 330 6.53 5.80 -9.58
CA LEU A 330 6.10 4.73 -10.48
C LEU A 330 4.94 5.14 -11.38
N LYS A 331 3.97 5.83 -10.81
CA LYS A 331 2.81 6.35 -11.57
C LYS A 331 3.23 7.44 -12.55
N ALA A 332 4.14 8.33 -12.14
CA ALA A 332 4.67 9.40 -12.98
C ALA A 332 5.43 8.84 -14.18
N ALA A 333 6.34 7.89 -13.97
CA ALA A 333 7.14 7.28 -15.03
C ALA A 333 6.29 6.56 -16.10
N VAL A 334 5.28 5.78 -15.68
CA VAL A 334 4.33 5.16 -16.62
C VAL A 334 3.58 6.22 -17.43
N THR A 335 3.18 7.32 -16.78
CA THR A 335 2.46 8.42 -17.41
C THR A 335 3.31 9.10 -18.49
N ASP A 336 4.61 9.29 -18.24
CA ASP A 336 5.53 9.92 -19.19
C ASP A 336 5.88 9.03 -20.37
N MET A 337 5.90 7.70 -20.18
CA MET A 337 6.28 6.72 -21.19
C MET A 337 5.10 6.23 -22.04
N THR A 338 3.87 6.57 -21.65
CA THR A 338 2.67 6.08 -22.34
C THR A 338 1.83 7.24 -22.91
N PRO A 339 1.34 7.14 -24.17
CA PRO A 339 0.46 8.15 -24.73
C PRO A 339 -0.86 8.20 -23.93
N LYS A 340 -1.47 9.40 -23.87
CA LYS A 340 -2.70 9.63 -23.05
C LYS A 340 -3.81 8.61 -23.33
N SER A 341 -3.96 8.20 -24.58
CA SER A 341 -4.98 7.26 -25.04
C SER A 341 -4.71 5.79 -24.69
N ALA A 342 -3.47 5.43 -24.32
CA ALA A 342 -3.05 4.07 -23.99
C ALA A 342 -2.56 3.92 -22.53
N ARG A 343 -2.73 4.95 -21.70
CA ARG A 343 -2.25 4.95 -20.29
C ARG A 343 -2.85 3.83 -19.47
N ALA A 344 -4.13 3.55 -19.63
CA ALA A 344 -4.78 2.46 -18.89
C ALA A 344 -4.12 1.11 -19.17
N THR A 345 -3.77 0.81 -20.42
CA THR A 345 -3.04 -0.40 -20.80
C THR A 345 -1.60 -0.38 -20.26
N GLY A 346 -0.94 0.77 -20.30
CA GLY A 346 0.40 0.95 -19.71
C GLY A 346 0.42 0.70 -18.20
N PHE A 347 -0.54 1.26 -17.45
CA PHE A 347 -0.71 0.99 -16.03
C PHE A 347 -1.07 -0.47 -15.75
N GLY A 348 -1.87 -1.12 -16.62
CA GLY A 348 -2.20 -2.54 -16.50
C GLY A 348 -0.97 -3.43 -16.65
N ALA A 349 -0.16 -3.22 -17.69
CA ALA A 349 1.09 -3.96 -17.91
C ALA A 349 2.09 -3.75 -16.78
N PHE A 350 2.27 -2.49 -16.33
CA PHE A 350 3.08 -2.15 -15.17
C PHE A 350 2.58 -2.88 -13.91
N SER A 351 1.30 -2.78 -13.58
CA SER A 351 0.72 -3.37 -12.37
C SER A 351 0.89 -4.88 -12.34
N LEU A 352 0.70 -5.56 -13.46
CA LEU A 352 0.88 -7.01 -13.55
C LEU A 352 2.34 -7.41 -13.33
N ALA A 353 3.29 -6.76 -14.00
CA ALA A 353 4.71 -7.05 -13.86
C ALA A 353 5.22 -6.75 -12.44
N PHE A 354 4.84 -5.60 -11.89
CA PHE A 354 5.18 -5.19 -10.53
C PHE A 354 4.61 -6.14 -9.49
N GLY A 355 3.31 -6.47 -9.57
CA GLY A 355 2.65 -7.38 -8.63
C GLY A 355 3.22 -8.79 -8.67
N LEU A 356 3.56 -9.31 -9.87
CA LEU A 356 4.20 -10.61 -10.01
C LEU A 356 5.62 -10.62 -9.42
N ALA A 357 6.40 -9.57 -9.68
CA ALA A 357 7.75 -9.43 -9.12
C ALA A 357 7.72 -9.30 -7.60
N TRP A 358 6.81 -8.50 -7.06
CA TRP A 358 6.59 -8.38 -5.61
C TRP A 358 6.21 -9.70 -4.96
N PHE A 359 5.30 -10.45 -5.57
CA PHE A 359 4.89 -11.79 -5.11
C PHE A 359 6.06 -12.75 -5.05
N LEU A 360 6.79 -12.90 -6.16
CA LEU A 360 7.92 -13.81 -6.23
C LEU A 360 9.05 -13.40 -5.28
N GLY A 361 9.31 -12.10 -5.17
CA GLY A 361 10.30 -11.54 -4.25
C GLY A 361 9.94 -11.79 -2.79
N SER A 362 8.73 -11.45 -2.38
CA SER A 362 8.27 -11.65 -0.99
C SER A 362 8.31 -13.11 -0.57
N TRP A 363 7.89 -14.01 -1.44
CA TRP A 363 7.97 -15.46 -1.19
C TRP A 363 9.41 -15.96 -1.14
N CYS A 364 10.23 -15.62 -2.12
CA CYS A 364 11.62 -16.02 -2.20
C CYS A 364 12.44 -15.50 -0.99
N LEU A 365 12.31 -14.20 -0.68
CA LEU A 365 13.02 -13.58 0.43
C LEU A 365 12.52 -14.11 1.79
N GLY A 366 11.22 -14.41 1.92
CA GLY A 366 10.68 -15.10 3.09
C GLY A 366 11.25 -16.50 3.27
N ALA A 367 11.38 -17.27 2.18
CA ALA A 367 12.03 -18.59 2.23
C ALA A 367 13.53 -18.50 2.56
N LEU A 368 14.24 -17.52 2.00
CA LEU A 368 15.65 -17.25 2.31
C LEU A 368 15.85 -16.80 3.75
N TYR A 369 14.88 -16.08 4.33
CA TYR A 369 14.91 -15.70 5.75
C TYR A 369 15.02 -16.92 6.66
N ASP A 370 14.25 -17.97 6.38
CA ASP A 370 14.26 -19.21 7.19
C ASP A 370 15.56 -20.03 6.98
N ILE A 371 16.34 -19.77 5.90
CA ILE A 371 17.58 -20.47 5.60
C ILE A 371 18.80 -19.68 6.09
N ASN A 372 18.93 -18.43 5.68
CA ASN A 372 20.09 -17.57 5.98
C ASN A 372 19.77 -16.09 5.81
N LEU A 373 19.81 -15.36 6.93
CA LEU A 373 19.51 -13.92 6.94
C LEU A 373 20.46 -13.07 6.09
N LEU A 374 21.77 -13.41 6.10
CA LEU A 374 22.75 -12.68 5.31
C LEU A 374 22.52 -12.88 3.81
N LEU A 375 22.19 -14.10 3.38
CA LEU A 375 21.85 -14.39 1.99
C LEU A 375 20.58 -13.65 1.58
N MET A 376 19.55 -13.68 2.40
CA MET A 376 18.29 -12.94 2.18
C MET A 376 18.54 -11.44 2.01
N ALA A 377 19.26 -10.80 2.95
CA ALA A 377 19.59 -9.38 2.89
C ALA A 377 20.45 -9.03 1.67
N SER A 378 21.39 -9.90 1.31
CA SER A 378 22.24 -9.71 0.13
C SER A 378 21.45 -9.79 -1.18
N VAL A 379 20.54 -10.76 -1.31
CA VAL A 379 19.67 -10.89 -2.49
C VAL A 379 18.73 -9.70 -2.59
N SER A 380 18.13 -9.26 -1.46
CA SER A 380 17.27 -8.08 -1.40
C SER A 380 18.01 -6.83 -1.94
N ALA A 381 19.17 -6.52 -1.39
CA ALA A 381 19.97 -5.36 -1.80
C ALA A 381 20.48 -5.49 -3.25
N ALA A 382 20.96 -6.67 -3.65
CA ALA A 382 21.47 -6.91 -4.99
C ALA A 382 20.39 -6.68 -6.06
N CYS A 383 19.16 -7.18 -5.86
CA CYS A 383 18.06 -6.99 -6.79
C CYS A 383 17.68 -5.50 -6.92
N GLN A 384 17.65 -4.75 -5.82
CA GLN A 384 17.38 -3.31 -5.85
C GLN A 384 18.50 -2.55 -6.59
N LEU A 385 19.76 -2.89 -6.36
CA LEU A 385 20.90 -2.27 -7.06
C LEU A 385 20.95 -2.66 -8.54
N LEU A 386 20.61 -3.90 -8.89
CA LEU A 386 20.52 -4.38 -10.28
C LEU A 386 19.41 -3.66 -11.08
N ALA A 387 18.45 -3.03 -10.44
CA ALA A 387 17.47 -2.18 -11.11
C ALA A 387 18.09 -0.90 -11.71
N ILE A 388 19.20 -0.40 -11.13
CA ILE A 388 19.84 0.88 -11.49
C ILE A 388 20.28 0.96 -12.96
N PRO A 389 20.99 -0.02 -13.54
CA PRO A 389 21.33 0.01 -14.95
C PRO A 389 20.12 0.15 -15.87
N PHE A 390 19.01 -0.52 -15.55
CA PHE A 390 17.78 -0.46 -16.33
C PHE A 390 17.11 0.90 -16.25
N TYR A 391 17.12 1.55 -15.07
CA TYR A 391 16.64 2.92 -14.92
C TYR A 391 17.46 3.91 -15.74
N ILE A 392 18.81 3.77 -15.73
CA ILE A 392 19.70 4.62 -16.51
C ILE A 392 19.47 4.41 -18.02
N LEU A 393 19.36 3.16 -18.47
CA LEU A 393 19.11 2.85 -19.87
C LEU A 393 17.75 3.35 -20.36
N SER A 394 16.71 3.22 -19.54
CA SER A 394 15.37 3.71 -19.86
C SER A 394 15.27 5.24 -19.93
N SER A 395 16.21 5.96 -19.25
CA SER A 395 16.25 7.43 -19.21
C SER A 395 16.99 8.07 -20.39
N ARG A 396 17.79 7.29 -21.13
CA ARG A 396 18.56 7.81 -22.28
C ARG A 396 17.63 8.25 -23.42
N LYS A 397 17.90 9.41 -24.01
CA LYS A 397 17.14 10.00 -25.13
C LYS A 397 17.18 9.13 -26.39
#